data_2d779c08080b0a58f9f950fdccadb248
#
_entry.id   2d779c08080b0a58f9f950fdccadb248
#
_cell.length_a   1.000
_cell.length_b   1.000
_cell.length_c   1.000
_cell.angle_alpha   90.00
_cell.angle_beta   90.00
_cell.angle_gamma   90.00
#
_symmetry.space_group_name_H-M   'P 1'
#
loop_
_entity.id
_entity.type
_entity.pdbx_description
1 polymer ?
#
loop_
_entity_poly.entity_id
_entity_poly.type
_entity_poly.pdbx_seq_one_letter_code
_entity_poly.pdbx_strand_id
1 'polypeptide(L)'
;MIEAYAYTDSRGQYVPADEVEGSEEDGFTWQGQPVNREFGKMGKSLKNIVTPDQMCADYGVDTFRVYEMSMGPLDMSRPWDTRAVVGSQRFLQRLWRNIVDENTGALTVTDDAPDLATAKVLARTIHDVTVEYDNLRVNTAIAKMIVLNNHLTGLPQVPREAAEALVVMVAPIAPHIAEELWERLGHQGGIARATFPVVTDESLLAAEEVTCVVQVAGKVRAKVSVDPEISEADLQAKVLAEPAVVKLLDGREPKRIIVRAPKLVSLVFLDLSVQKNR
;
A
#
# COMPACT_ATOMS: atom_id res chain seq x y z
N MET A 1 1.14 19.27 7.20
CA MET A 1 0.15 20.28 6.75
C MET A 1 -0.43 19.84 5.41
N ILE A 2 -1.71 20.07 5.17
CA ILE A 2 -2.31 19.82 3.85
C ILE A 2 -2.13 21.09 3.01
N GLU A 3 -1.64 20.90 1.78
CA GLU A 3 -1.39 21.93 0.80
C GLU A 3 -2.32 21.73 -0.41
N ALA A 4 -2.56 22.77 -1.20
CA ALA A 4 -3.40 22.69 -2.38
C ALA A 4 -2.92 23.64 -3.47
N TYR A 5 -3.36 23.39 -4.69
CA TYR A 5 -3.15 24.34 -5.78
C TYR A 5 -4.11 25.52 -5.64
N ALA A 6 -3.60 26.70 -5.87
CA ALA A 6 -4.35 27.94 -6.03
C ALA A 6 -4.18 28.45 -7.46
N TYR A 7 -5.13 29.22 -7.93
CA TYR A 7 -5.14 29.74 -9.30
C TYR A 7 -5.37 31.24 -9.31
N THR A 8 -4.64 31.94 -10.16
CA THR A 8 -4.78 33.39 -10.34
C THR A 8 -5.13 33.75 -11.77
N ASP A 9 -6.01 34.73 -11.93
CA ASP A 9 -6.34 35.32 -13.23
C ASP A 9 -5.18 36.20 -13.78
N SER A 10 -5.36 36.77 -14.97
CA SER A 10 -4.36 37.63 -15.59
C SER A 10 -4.04 38.92 -14.83
N ARG A 11 -4.88 39.28 -13.85
CA ARG A 11 -4.68 40.44 -12.95
C ARG A 11 -4.01 40.05 -11.62
N GLY A 12 -3.68 38.75 -11.45
CA GLY A 12 -3.11 38.22 -10.22
C GLY A 12 -4.15 38.03 -9.08
N GLN A 13 -5.45 38.01 -9.40
CA GLN A 13 -6.49 37.78 -8.40
C GLN A 13 -6.79 36.29 -8.32
N TYR A 14 -6.88 35.75 -7.09
CA TYR A 14 -7.27 34.36 -6.87
C TYR A 14 -8.68 34.07 -7.33
N VAL A 15 -8.83 32.96 -8.07
CA VAL A 15 -10.11 32.42 -8.53
C VAL A 15 -10.46 31.12 -7.78
N PRO A 16 -11.74 30.75 -7.67
CA PRO A 16 -12.13 29.51 -7.01
C PRO A 16 -11.48 28.29 -7.68
N ALA A 17 -10.76 27.49 -6.92
CA ALA A 17 -10.02 26.36 -7.46
C ALA A 17 -10.93 25.22 -7.96
N ASP A 18 -12.11 25.09 -7.42
CA ASP A 18 -13.17 24.12 -7.80
C ASP A 18 -13.88 24.48 -9.11
N GLU A 19 -13.75 25.73 -9.58
CA GLU A 19 -14.28 26.20 -10.87
C GLU A 19 -13.24 26.16 -11.99
N VAL A 20 -11.98 25.77 -11.70
CA VAL A 20 -10.91 25.73 -12.71
C VAL A 20 -10.95 24.41 -13.46
N GLU A 21 -10.92 24.50 -14.78
CA GLU A 21 -10.88 23.38 -15.72
C GLU A 21 -9.51 23.25 -16.36
N GLY A 22 -9.18 22.03 -16.85
CA GLY A 22 -7.95 21.76 -17.59
C GLY A 22 -7.02 20.74 -16.94
N SER A 23 -5.82 20.60 -17.51
CA SER A 23 -4.80 19.65 -17.11
C SER A 23 -3.40 20.26 -17.17
N GLU A 24 -2.39 19.50 -16.73
CA GLU A 24 -0.99 19.93 -16.88
C GLU A 24 -0.55 20.01 -18.33
N GLU A 25 -1.15 19.21 -19.21
CA GLU A 25 -0.82 19.17 -20.63
C GLU A 25 -1.52 20.29 -21.42
N ASP A 26 -2.80 20.55 -21.10
CA ASP A 26 -3.65 21.50 -21.84
C ASP A 26 -3.63 22.92 -21.23
N GLY A 27 -3.05 23.07 -20.04
CA GLY A 27 -3.15 24.28 -19.23
C GLY A 27 -4.45 24.34 -18.43
N PHE A 28 -4.60 25.41 -17.66
CA PHE A 28 -5.75 25.61 -16.77
C PHE A 28 -6.53 26.85 -17.17
N THR A 29 -7.84 26.78 -17.12
CA THR A 29 -8.75 27.88 -17.45
C THR A 29 -9.83 28.07 -16.39
N TRP A 30 -10.24 29.32 -16.19
CA TRP A 30 -11.40 29.72 -15.40
C TRP A 30 -12.31 30.59 -16.25
N GLN A 31 -13.55 30.21 -16.39
CA GLN A 31 -14.53 30.87 -17.28
C GLN A 31 -13.98 31.07 -18.71
N GLY A 32 -13.26 30.06 -19.22
CA GLY A 32 -12.66 30.07 -20.55
C GLY A 32 -11.44 30.97 -20.71
N GLN A 33 -10.93 31.58 -19.63
CA GLN A 33 -9.71 32.39 -19.64
C GLN A 33 -8.55 31.64 -18.97
N PRO A 34 -7.32 31.73 -19.53
CA PRO A 34 -6.14 31.10 -18.91
C PRO A 34 -5.89 31.62 -17.50
N VAL A 35 -5.51 30.71 -16.60
CA VAL A 35 -5.11 31.03 -15.24
C VAL A 35 -3.73 30.43 -14.92
N ASN A 36 -3.01 31.10 -14.01
CA ASN A 36 -1.74 30.59 -13.50
C ASN A 36 -1.97 29.74 -12.27
N ARG A 37 -1.27 28.61 -12.16
CA ARG A 37 -1.34 27.69 -11.04
C ARG A 37 -0.13 27.88 -10.12
N GLU A 38 -0.36 27.96 -8.84
CA GLU A 38 0.67 27.92 -7.80
C GLU A 38 0.34 26.88 -6.74
N PHE A 39 1.38 26.31 -6.14
CA PHE A 39 1.24 25.30 -5.07
C PHE A 39 1.61 25.92 -3.73
N GLY A 40 0.80 25.67 -2.70
CA GLY A 40 1.05 26.21 -1.37
C GLY A 40 -0.04 25.82 -0.37
N LYS A 41 -0.14 26.59 0.70
CA LYS A 41 -1.11 26.32 1.77
C LYS A 41 -2.55 26.39 1.25
N MET A 42 -3.42 25.59 1.85
CA MET A 42 -4.86 25.71 1.69
C MET A 42 -5.37 26.90 2.52
N GLY A 43 -6.20 27.77 1.95
CA GLY A 43 -6.70 28.94 2.67
C GLY A 43 -7.82 29.69 1.97
N LYS A 44 -8.71 30.31 2.75
CA LYS A 44 -9.87 31.09 2.24
C LYS A 44 -9.45 32.20 1.29
N SER A 45 -8.36 32.90 1.62
CA SER A 45 -7.85 34.00 0.80
C SER A 45 -7.31 33.54 -0.56
N LEU A 46 -6.91 32.28 -0.68
CA LEU A 46 -6.39 31.67 -1.89
C LEU A 46 -7.51 30.98 -2.69
N LYS A 47 -8.74 30.95 -2.16
CA LYS A 47 -9.91 30.31 -2.77
C LYS A 47 -9.68 28.84 -3.22
N ASN A 48 -8.78 28.12 -2.49
CA ASN A 48 -8.44 26.72 -2.74
C ASN A 48 -8.83 25.80 -1.58
N ILE A 49 -9.83 26.22 -0.79
CA ILE A 49 -10.25 25.48 0.39
C ILE A 49 -11.12 24.30 0.01
N VAL A 50 -10.87 23.16 0.64
CA VAL A 50 -11.77 22.03 0.68
C VAL A 50 -12.24 21.87 2.11
N THR A 51 -13.57 21.85 2.32
CA THR A 51 -14.13 21.78 3.68
C THR A 51 -14.42 20.32 4.06
N PRO A 52 -14.19 19.93 5.33
CA PRO A 52 -14.62 18.63 5.83
C PRO A 52 -16.10 18.34 5.60
N ASP A 53 -16.95 19.35 5.79
CA ASP A 53 -18.41 19.22 5.60
C ASP A 53 -18.77 18.77 4.19
N GLN A 54 -18.13 19.37 3.17
CA GLN A 54 -18.32 18.99 1.77
C GLN A 54 -17.85 17.56 1.53
N MET A 55 -16.66 17.20 2.01
CA MET A 55 -16.11 15.85 1.84
C MET A 55 -16.95 14.80 2.54
N CYS A 56 -17.48 15.10 3.72
CA CYS A 56 -18.39 14.20 4.44
C CYS A 56 -19.73 14.04 3.71
N ALA A 57 -20.25 15.11 3.11
CA ALA A 57 -21.49 15.06 2.33
C ALA A 57 -21.34 14.25 1.04
N ASP A 58 -20.22 14.42 0.33
CA ASP A 58 -20.00 13.81 -0.99
C ASP A 58 -19.53 12.35 -0.90
N TYR A 59 -18.68 12.01 0.08
CA TYR A 59 -18.00 10.72 0.15
C TYR A 59 -18.25 9.93 1.43
N GLY A 60 -18.82 10.56 2.46
CA GLY A 60 -18.98 9.99 3.79
C GLY A 60 -17.75 10.22 4.69
N VAL A 61 -18.03 10.34 5.99
CA VAL A 61 -17.01 10.70 6.99
C VAL A 61 -15.87 9.65 7.09
N ASP A 62 -16.19 8.36 7.02
CA ASP A 62 -15.18 7.31 7.09
C ASP A 62 -14.24 7.33 5.88
N THR A 63 -14.76 7.58 4.67
CA THR A 63 -13.95 7.75 3.47
C THR A 63 -12.98 8.92 3.62
N PHE A 64 -13.48 10.06 4.12
CA PHE A 64 -12.67 11.25 4.36
C PHE A 64 -11.54 10.96 5.37
N ARG A 65 -11.86 10.32 6.49
CA ARG A 65 -10.88 9.92 7.52
C ARG A 65 -9.79 8.98 6.97
N VAL A 66 -10.21 7.95 6.23
CA VAL A 66 -9.26 7.01 5.59
C VAL A 66 -8.36 7.75 4.61
N TYR A 67 -8.90 8.64 3.80
CA TYR A 67 -8.13 9.41 2.85
C TYR A 67 -7.07 10.29 3.53
N GLU A 68 -7.45 11.10 4.52
CA GLU A 68 -6.51 11.96 5.25
C GLU A 68 -5.37 11.16 5.89
N MET A 69 -5.71 10.03 6.54
CA MET A 69 -4.71 9.17 7.18
C MET A 69 -3.84 8.39 6.18
N SER A 70 -4.31 8.19 4.94
CA SER A 70 -3.57 7.47 3.90
C SER A 70 -2.60 8.33 3.10
N MET A 71 -2.74 9.66 3.11
CA MET A 71 -1.99 10.58 2.26
C MET A 71 -0.46 10.52 2.46
N GLY A 72 -0.01 10.12 3.65
CA GLY A 72 1.42 9.99 3.97
C GLY A 72 1.71 10.11 5.47
N PRO A 73 3.00 10.18 5.85
CA PRO A 73 3.40 10.39 7.24
C PRO A 73 2.78 11.64 7.85
N LEU A 74 2.41 11.57 9.14
CA LEU A 74 1.70 12.64 9.84
C LEU A 74 2.52 13.93 10.00
N ASP A 75 3.84 13.85 9.94
CA ASP A 75 4.80 14.94 10.08
C ASP A 75 5.16 15.63 8.76
N MET A 76 4.62 15.16 7.62
CA MET A 76 4.90 15.72 6.30
C MET A 76 3.71 16.46 5.72
N SER A 77 4.00 17.55 4.98
CA SER A 77 3.01 18.21 4.13
C SER A 77 2.68 17.36 2.90
N ARG A 78 1.41 17.38 2.49
CA ARG A 78 0.91 16.62 1.35
C ARG A 78 -0.08 17.44 0.51
N PRO A 79 -0.03 17.31 -0.82
CA PRO A 79 -1.00 17.95 -1.69
C PRO A 79 -2.36 17.27 -1.55
N TRP A 80 -3.41 18.09 -1.44
CA TRP A 80 -4.78 17.62 -1.53
C TRP A 80 -5.12 17.26 -2.98
N ASP A 81 -5.70 16.07 -3.19
CA ASP A 81 -6.29 15.67 -4.45
C ASP A 81 -7.67 15.02 -4.21
N THR A 82 -8.73 15.75 -4.47
CA THR A 82 -10.10 15.27 -4.29
C THR A 82 -10.39 14.00 -5.10
N ARG A 83 -9.75 13.83 -6.27
CA ARG A 83 -9.95 12.63 -7.10
C ARG A 83 -9.39 11.36 -6.46
N ALA A 84 -8.35 11.50 -5.64
CA ALA A 84 -7.73 10.38 -4.95
C ALA A 84 -8.61 9.84 -3.79
N VAL A 85 -9.57 10.63 -3.29
CA VAL A 85 -10.54 10.22 -2.25
C VAL A 85 -11.31 8.96 -2.66
N VAL A 86 -11.61 8.82 -3.96
CA VAL A 86 -12.31 7.65 -4.52
C VAL A 86 -11.59 6.33 -4.23
N GLY A 87 -10.25 6.35 -4.09
CA GLY A 87 -9.48 5.17 -3.72
C GLY A 87 -9.85 4.65 -2.32
N SER A 88 -10.00 5.57 -1.36
CA SER A 88 -10.43 5.26 0.01
C SER A 88 -11.88 4.78 0.06
N GLN A 89 -12.76 5.40 -0.73
CA GLN A 89 -14.14 4.94 -0.85
C GLN A 89 -14.23 3.50 -1.38
N ARG A 90 -13.46 3.18 -2.42
CA ARG A 90 -13.42 1.82 -2.99
C ARG A 90 -12.86 0.79 -2.00
N PHE A 91 -11.93 1.17 -1.14
CA PHE A 91 -11.44 0.30 -0.07
C PHE A 91 -12.57 -0.08 0.89
N LEU A 92 -13.33 0.90 1.39
CA LEU A 92 -14.45 0.67 2.31
C LEU A 92 -15.60 -0.10 1.64
N GLN A 93 -15.94 0.23 0.39
CA GLN A 93 -16.94 -0.52 -0.37
C GLN A 93 -16.55 -1.99 -0.57
N ARG A 94 -15.27 -2.27 -0.79
CA ARG A 94 -14.76 -3.63 -0.92
C ARG A 94 -14.81 -4.37 0.42
N LEU A 95 -14.44 -3.69 1.52
CA LEU A 95 -14.57 -4.22 2.87
C LEU A 95 -16.03 -4.64 3.16
N TRP A 96 -16.98 -3.77 2.81
CA TRP A 96 -18.40 -4.09 2.96
C TRP A 96 -18.79 -5.35 2.18
N ARG A 97 -18.47 -5.41 0.89
CA ARG A 97 -18.85 -6.55 0.01
C ARG A 97 -18.18 -7.87 0.39
N ASN A 98 -17.04 -7.83 1.03
CA ASN A 98 -16.39 -9.03 1.56
C ASN A 98 -17.18 -9.67 2.70
N ILE A 99 -18.10 -8.94 3.32
CA ILE A 99 -18.83 -9.36 4.53
C ILE A 99 -20.33 -9.43 4.29
N VAL A 100 -20.87 -8.51 3.49
CA VAL A 100 -22.31 -8.33 3.28
C VAL A 100 -22.61 -8.31 1.78
N ASP A 101 -23.57 -9.11 1.36
CA ASP A 101 -24.16 -9.04 0.02
C ASP A 101 -25.00 -7.76 -0.11
N GLU A 102 -24.65 -6.89 -1.05
CA GLU A 102 -25.31 -5.58 -1.24
C GLU A 102 -26.77 -5.69 -1.68
N ASN A 103 -27.18 -6.80 -2.30
CA ASN A 103 -28.52 -6.99 -2.82
C ASN A 103 -29.46 -7.56 -1.75
N THR A 104 -28.97 -8.46 -0.92
CA THR A 104 -29.77 -9.21 0.05
C THR A 104 -29.58 -8.71 1.48
N GLY A 105 -28.48 -8.03 1.76
CA GLY A 105 -28.06 -7.66 3.11
C GLY A 105 -27.60 -8.82 3.97
N ALA A 106 -27.50 -10.04 3.40
CA ALA A 106 -27.05 -11.22 4.11
C ALA A 106 -25.52 -11.25 4.27
N LEU A 107 -25.05 -11.92 5.33
CA LEU A 107 -23.63 -12.19 5.50
C LEU A 107 -23.13 -13.18 4.45
N THR A 108 -21.94 -12.92 3.90
CA THR A 108 -21.25 -13.76 2.92
C THR A 108 -20.06 -14.52 3.52
N VAL A 109 -19.79 -14.32 4.81
CA VAL A 109 -18.68 -14.98 5.51
C VAL A 109 -18.98 -16.45 5.82
N THR A 110 -17.91 -17.26 5.89
CA THR A 110 -17.97 -18.66 6.33
C THR A 110 -17.29 -18.83 7.68
N ASP A 111 -17.78 -19.79 8.46
CA ASP A 111 -17.16 -20.18 9.75
C ASP A 111 -16.02 -21.20 9.56
N ASP A 112 -15.72 -21.58 8.33
CA ASP A 112 -14.57 -22.42 8.02
C ASP A 112 -13.26 -21.69 8.32
N ALA A 113 -12.27 -22.45 8.81
CA ALA A 113 -10.94 -21.91 9.02
C ALA A 113 -10.31 -21.41 7.71
N PRO A 114 -9.52 -20.31 7.74
CA PRO A 114 -8.80 -19.86 6.56
C PRO A 114 -7.83 -20.93 6.05
N ASP A 115 -7.66 -21.03 4.75
CA ASP A 115 -6.58 -21.82 4.18
C ASP A 115 -5.21 -21.27 4.56
N LEU A 116 -4.15 -22.05 4.35
CA LEU A 116 -2.80 -21.66 4.76
C LEU A 116 -2.34 -20.34 4.13
N ALA A 117 -2.70 -20.08 2.89
CA ALA A 117 -2.32 -18.84 2.21
C ALA A 117 -3.02 -17.63 2.85
N THR A 118 -4.32 -17.74 3.11
CA THR A 118 -5.11 -16.71 3.79
C THR A 118 -4.66 -16.52 5.24
N ALA A 119 -4.37 -17.62 5.97
CA ALA A 119 -3.86 -17.54 7.34
C ALA A 119 -2.51 -16.80 7.41
N LYS A 120 -1.60 -17.04 6.48
CA LYS A 120 -0.32 -16.32 6.40
C LYS A 120 -0.51 -14.82 6.10
N VAL A 121 -1.38 -14.47 5.14
CA VAL A 121 -1.66 -13.07 4.81
C VAL A 121 -2.31 -12.36 6.00
N LEU A 122 -3.25 -13.02 6.69
CA LEU A 122 -3.91 -12.51 7.89
C LEU A 122 -2.89 -12.26 9.01
N ALA A 123 -2.10 -13.27 9.38
CA ALA A 123 -1.09 -13.17 10.42
C ALA A 123 -0.08 -12.04 10.14
N ARG A 124 0.44 -11.97 8.91
CA ARG A 124 1.35 -10.91 8.48
C ARG A 124 0.68 -9.54 8.59
N THR A 125 -0.57 -9.41 8.18
CA THR A 125 -1.29 -8.13 8.25
C THR A 125 -1.51 -7.71 9.69
N ILE A 126 -1.94 -8.61 10.58
CA ILE A 126 -2.12 -8.31 12.01
C ILE A 126 -0.80 -7.82 12.62
N HIS A 127 0.30 -8.55 12.40
CA HIS A 127 1.62 -8.18 12.89
C HIS A 127 2.02 -6.79 12.38
N ASP A 128 2.00 -6.59 11.07
CA ASP A 128 2.46 -5.36 10.45
C ASP A 128 1.60 -4.15 10.86
N VAL A 129 0.26 -4.28 10.87
CA VAL A 129 -0.66 -3.21 11.29
C VAL A 129 -0.44 -2.82 12.75
N THR A 130 -0.20 -3.80 13.65
CA THR A 130 0.14 -3.54 15.04
C THR A 130 1.39 -2.68 15.14
N VAL A 131 2.47 -3.09 14.47
CA VAL A 131 3.75 -2.35 14.44
C VAL A 131 3.58 -0.94 13.87
N GLU A 132 2.78 -0.80 12.80
CA GLU A 132 2.57 0.50 12.15
C GLU A 132 1.74 1.45 13.02
N TYR A 133 0.72 0.96 13.71
CA TYR A 133 -0.06 1.76 14.65
C TYR A 133 0.75 2.18 15.88
N ASP A 134 1.56 1.30 16.45
CA ASP A 134 2.45 1.62 17.58
C ASP A 134 3.47 2.71 17.22
N ASN A 135 3.87 2.78 15.95
CA ASN A 135 4.79 3.80 15.44
C ASN A 135 4.08 5.01 14.80
N LEU A 136 2.76 5.13 14.92
CA LEU A 136 1.95 6.20 14.32
C LEU A 136 2.09 6.32 12.78
N ARG A 137 2.45 5.23 12.11
CA ARG A 137 2.54 5.14 10.66
C ARG A 137 1.23 4.66 10.04
N VAL A 138 0.16 5.41 10.30
CA VAL A 138 -1.22 5.04 9.93
C VAL A 138 -1.38 4.83 8.44
N ASN A 139 -0.71 5.62 7.61
CA ASN A 139 -0.71 5.47 6.16
C ASN A 139 -0.18 4.09 5.71
N THR A 140 0.86 3.58 6.38
CA THR A 140 1.40 2.25 6.09
C THR A 140 0.47 1.15 6.61
N ALA A 141 -0.13 1.33 7.80
CA ALA A 141 -1.14 0.41 8.31
C ALA A 141 -2.32 0.27 7.33
N ILE A 142 -2.84 1.38 6.79
CA ILE A 142 -3.90 1.38 5.78
C ILE A 142 -3.47 0.57 4.54
N ALA A 143 -2.25 0.77 4.05
CA ALA A 143 -1.75 0.03 2.90
C ALA A 143 -1.71 -1.49 3.16
N LYS A 144 -1.33 -1.92 4.37
CA LYS A 144 -1.36 -3.33 4.78
C LYS A 144 -2.77 -3.90 4.84
N MET A 145 -3.72 -3.15 5.41
CA MET A 145 -5.13 -3.54 5.44
C MET A 145 -5.74 -3.65 4.04
N ILE A 146 -5.35 -2.77 3.10
CA ILE A 146 -5.77 -2.87 1.69
C ILE A 146 -5.27 -4.17 1.05
N VAL A 147 -4.06 -4.63 1.37
CA VAL A 147 -3.52 -5.91 0.86
C VAL A 147 -4.39 -7.08 1.32
N LEU A 148 -4.71 -7.16 2.63
CA LEU A 148 -5.61 -8.20 3.16
C LEU A 148 -7.01 -8.10 2.52
N ASN A 149 -7.60 -6.91 2.49
CA ASN A 149 -8.91 -6.69 1.89
C ASN A 149 -8.99 -7.16 0.44
N ASN A 150 -7.96 -6.87 -0.36
CA ASN A 150 -7.87 -7.33 -1.75
C ASN A 150 -7.72 -8.86 -1.85
N HIS A 151 -6.95 -9.48 -0.94
CA HIS A 151 -6.82 -10.93 -0.87
C HIS A 151 -8.18 -11.58 -0.60
N LEU A 152 -8.90 -11.08 0.42
CA LEU A 152 -10.23 -11.59 0.78
C LEU A 152 -11.24 -11.43 -0.37
N THR A 153 -11.18 -10.34 -1.13
CA THR A 153 -12.06 -10.12 -2.30
C THR A 153 -11.87 -11.18 -3.39
N GLY A 154 -10.70 -11.80 -3.46
CA GLY A 154 -10.40 -12.88 -4.42
C GLY A 154 -10.88 -14.26 -3.98
N LEU A 155 -11.36 -14.42 -2.76
CA LEU A 155 -11.82 -15.72 -2.24
C LEU A 155 -13.26 -16.01 -2.64
N PRO A 156 -13.61 -17.29 -2.83
CA PRO A 156 -15.00 -17.71 -3.06
C PRO A 156 -15.91 -17.39 -1.87
N GLN A 157 -15.40 -17.54 -0.67
CA GLN A 157 -16.03 -17.16 0.61
C GLN A 157 -14.96 -16.62 1.55
N VAL A 158 -15.32 -15.60 2.31
CA VAL A 158 -14.41 -14.95 3.25
C VAL A 158 -14.50 -15.63 4.61
N PRO A 159 -13.38 -16.13 5.18
CA PRO A 159 -13.38 -16.65 6.54
C PRO A 159 -13.77 -15.55 7.54
N ARG A 160 -14.70 -15.86 8.43
CA ARG A 160 -15.20 -14.94 9.47
C ARG A 160 -14.06 -14.37 10.31
N GLU A 161 -13.12 -15.22 10.73
CA GLU A 161 -11.94 -14.81 11.49
C GLU A 161 -11.16 -13.68 10.80
N ALA A 162 -10.93 -13.81 9.49
CA ALA A 162 -10.20 -12.80 8.72
C ALA A 162 -11.02 -11.51 8.54
N ALA A 163 -12.33 -11.64 8.35
CA ALA A 163 -13.25 -10.51 8.26
C ALA A 163 -13.28 -9.71 9.56
N GLU A 164 -13.46 -10.38 10.70
CA GLU A 164 -13.52 -9.77 12.04
C GLU A 164 -12.19 -9.07 12.38
N ALA A 165 -11.07 -9.72 12.14
CA ALA A 165 -9.76 -9.13 12.37
C ALA A 165 -9.56 -7.85 11.53
N LEU A 166 -9.94 -7.86 10.26
CA LEU A 166 -9.84 -6.68 9.39
C LEU A 166 -10.76 -5.55 9.87
N VAL A 167 -12.00 -5.86 10.27
CA VAL A 167 -12.96 -4.87 10.78
C VAL A 167 -12.41 -4.19 12.04
N VAL A 168 -11.84 -4.96 12.99
CA VAL A 168 -11.23 -4.40 14.20
C VAL A 168 -10.02 -3.52 13.87
N MET A 169 -9.16 -3.95 12.93
CA MET A 169 -8.00 -3.14 12.51
C MET A 169 -8.42 -1.83 11.81
N VAL A 170 -9.54 -1.82 11.10
CA VAL A 170 -10.07 -0.63 10.40
C VAL A 170 -10.78 0.34 11.37
N ALA A 171 -11.33 -0.14 12.49
CA ALA A 171 -12.14 0.65 13.41
C ALA A 171 -11.51 2.00 13.85
N PRO A 172 -10.20 2.12 14.16
CA PRO A 172 -9.61 3.39 14.55
C PRO A 172 -9.71 4.50 13.49
N ILE A 173 -9.74 4.13 12.22
CA ILE A 173 -9.73 5.07 11.09
C ILE A 173 -11.11 5.25 10.44
N ALA A 174 -11.94 4.19 10.42
CA ALA A 174 -13.29 4.19 9.84
C ALA A 174 -14.29 3.57 10.82
N PRO A 175 -14.61 4.27 11.94
CA PRO A 175 -15.35 3.70 13.04
C PRO A 175 -16.81 3.37 12.70
N HIS A 176 -17.47 4.13 11.81
CA HIS A 176 -18.91 3.93 11.55
C HIS A 176 -19.16 2.65 10.74
N ILE A 177 -18.41 2.43 9.65
CA ILE A 177 -18.55 1.19 8.88
C ILE A 177 -18.07 -0.02 9.70
N ALA A 178 -17.03 0.16 10.52
CA ALA A 178 -16.53 -0.91 11.36
C ALA A 178 -17.55 -1.32 12.44
N GLU A 179 -18.22 -0.38 13.08
CA GLU A 179 -19.28 -0.65 14.07
C GLU A 179 -20.45 -1.39 13.43
N GLU A 180 -20.94 -0.91 12.27
CA GLU A 180 -22.04 -1.55 11.53
C GLU A 180 -21.69 -2.98 11.12
N LEU A 181 -20.48 -3.21 10.59
CA LEU A 181 -20.03 -4.56 10.21
C LEU A 181 -19.85 -5.47 11.42
N TRP A 182 -19.38 -4.94 12.55
CA TRP A 182 -19.22 -5.66 13.80
C TRP A 182 -20.56 -6.17 14.36
N GLU A 183 -21.57 -5.31 14.35
CA GLU A 183 -22.94 -5.68 14.75
C GLU A 183 -23.52 -6.74 13.80
N ARG A 184 -23.35 -6.58 12.47
CA ARG A 184 -23.83 -7.56 11.49
C ARG A 184 -23.16 -8.91 11.61
N LEU A 185 -21.88 -8.95 11.99
CA LEU A 185 -21.16 -10.20 12.29
C LEU A 185 -21.68 -10.90 13.57
N GLY A 186 -22.60 -10.28 14.30
CA GLY A 186 -23.30 -10.86 15.45
C GLY A 186 -22.73 -10.47 16.79
N HIS A 187 -21.77 -9.55 16.84
CA HIS A 187 -21.17 -9.08 18.08
C HIS A 187 -22.04 -8.01 18.77
N GLN A 188 -22.00 -8.03 20.09
CA GLN A 188 -22.70 -7.05 20.92
C GLN A 188 -21.70 -6.21 21.73
N GLY A 189 -22.10 -5.02 22.10
CA GLY A 189 -21.33 -4.17 23.03
C GLY A 189 -20.37 -3.18 22.38
N GLY A 190 -20.42 -3.06 21.06
CA GLY A 190 -19.67 -2.08 20.28
C GLY A 190 -18.21 -2.49 20.01
N ILE A 191 -17.70 -2.16 18.81
CA ILE A 191 -16.34 -2.55 18.38
C ILE A 191 -15.24 -1.87 19.18
N ALA A 192 -15.50 -0.71 19.78
CA ALA A 192 -14.54 0.00 20.64
C ALA A 192 -14.11 -0.81 21.88
N ARG A 193 -14.83 -1.88 22.22
CA ARG A 193 -14.50 -2.81 23.31
C ARG A 193 -13.92 -4.13 22.82
N ALA A 194 -13.82 -4.33 21.52
CA ALA A 194 -13.22 -5.50 20.94
C ALA A 194 -11.72 -5.55 21.24
N THR A 195 -11.21 -6.76 21.48
CA THR A 195 -9.77 -6.97 21.62
C THR A 195 -9.12 -6.85 20.24
N PHE A 196 -8.04 -6.09 20.15
CA PHE A 196 -7.27 -6.01 18.92
C PHE A 196 -6.71 -7.38 18.56
N PRO A 197 -6.75 -7.79 17.27
CA PRO A 197 -6.31 -9.12 16.86
C PRO A 197 -4.81 -9.31 17.14
N VAL A 198 -4.45 -10.53 17.52
CA VAL A 198 -3.07 -10.92 17.79
C VAL A 198 -2.72 -12.16 16.97
N VAL A 199 -1.46 -12.28 16.58
CA VAL A 199 -0.96 -13.50 15.92
C VAL A 199 -0.83 -14.59 16.97
N THR A 200 -1.57 -15.68 16.81
CA THR A 200 -1.55 -16.83 17.74
C THR A 200 -0.56 -17.91 17.33
N ASP A 201 -0.22 -17.98 16.06
CA ASP A 201 0.76 -18.92 15.49
C ASP A 201 1.86 -18.14 14.77
N GLU A 202 2.99 -17.94 15.42
CA GLU A 202 4.14 -17.22 14.86
C GLU A 202 4.77 -17.94 13.67
N SER A 203 4.53 -19.24 13.49
CA SER A 203 5.05 -19.96 12.32
C SER A 203 4.45 -19.44 11.01
N LEU A 204 3.26 -18.82 11.05
CA LEU A 204 2.63 -18.16 9.91
C LEU A 204 3.36 -16.87 9.47
N LEU A 205 4.18 -16.29 10.35
CA LEU A 205 5.03 -15.13 10.05
C LEU A 205 6.36 -15.52 9.42
N ALA A 206 6.71 -16.82 9.47
CA ALA A 206 7.94 -17.30 8.85
C ALA A 206 7.96 -16.86 7.39
N ALA A 207 9.01 -16.14 7.01
CA ALA A 207 9.12 -15.56 5.70
C ALA A 207 9.21 -16.67 4.65
N GLU A 208 8.38 -16.54 3.64
CA GLU A 208 8.55 -17.33 2.42
C GLU A 208 9.91 -16.99 1.79
N GLU A 209 10.54 -17.98 1.16
CA GLU A 209 11.82 -17.74 0.45
C GLU A 209 11.73 -16.51 -0.46
N VAL A 210 12.74 -15.67 -0.38
CA VAL A 210 12.84 -14.47 -1.21
C VAL A 210 13.62 -14.81 -2.49
N THR A 211 13.17 -14.32 -3.62
CA THR A 211 13.91 -14.47 -4.87
C THR A 211 15.09 -13.52 -4.92
N CYS A 212 16.32 -14.09 -4.84
CA CYS A 212 17.54 -13.39 -5.17
C CYS A 212 17.73 -13.33 -6.69
N VAL A 213 17.95 -12.14 -7.22
CA VAL A 213 18.29 -11.93 -8.63
C VAL A 213 19.79 -12.02 -8.82
N VAL A 214 20.24 -12.92 -9.70
CA VAL A 214 21.66 -13.03 -10.06
C VAL A 214 21.90 -12.33 -11.39
N GLN A 215 22.79 -11.33 -11.36
CA GLN A 215 23.20 -10.59 -12.54
C GLN A 215 24.63 -10.95 -12.96
N VAL A 216 24.83 -11.05 -14.27
CA VAL A 216 26.15 -11.18 -14.89
C VAL A 216 26.32 -10.04 -15.89
N ALA A 217 27.34 -9.22 -15.70
CA ALA A 217 27.58 -8.01 -16.50
C ALA A 217 26.32 -7.11 -16.64
N GLY A 218 25.60 -6.90 -15.52
CA GLY A 218 24.39 -6.07 -15.46
C GLY A 218 23.10 -6.69 -16.02
N LYS A 219 23.15 -7.90 -16.58
CA LYS A 219 21.96 -8.61 -17.11
C LYS A 219 21.54 -9.72 -16.16
N VAL A 220 20.24 -9.81 -15.87
CA VAL A 220 19.66 -10.91 -15.08
C VAL A 220 19.90 -12.24 -15.81
N ARG A 221 20.49 -13.22 -15.11
CA ARG A 221 20.84 -14.52 -15.66
C ARG A 221 20.26 -15.70 -14.90
N ALA A 222 20.02 -15.53 -13.59
CA ALA A 222 19.40 -16.54 -12.76
C ALA A 222 18.54 -15.89 -11.68
N LYS A 223 17.64 -16.68 -11.10
CA LYS A 223 16.88 -16.35 -9.91
C LYS A 223 17.02 -17.52 -8.93
N VAL A 224 17.39 -17.23 -7.69
CA VAL A 224 17.65 -18.23 -6.66
C VAL A 224 16.75 -17.95 -5.48
N SER A 225 16.03 -18.95 -5.01
CA SER A 225 15.19 -18.85 -3.82
C SER A 225 16.04 -18.96 -2.57
N VAL A 226 15.95 -18.00 -1.67
CA VAL A 226 16.80 -17.89 -0.49
C VAL A 226 15.99 -17.45 0.73
N ASP A 227 16.51 -17.77 1.92
CA ASP A 227 15.99 -17.23 3.17
C ASP A 227 16.13 -15.70 3.18
N PRO A 228 15.11 -14.92 3.57
CA PRO A 228 15.20 -13.46 3.65
C PRO A 228 16.23 -12.96 4.68
N GLU A 229 16.55 -13.76 5.70
CA GLU A 229 17.55 -13.46 6.72
C GLU A 229 18.95 -14.02 6.36
N ILE A 230 19.14 -14.54 5.14
CA ILE A 230 20.42 -15.10 4.70
C ILE A 230 21.54 -14.05 4.78
N SER A 231 22.69 -14.43 5.34
CA SER A 231 23.85 -13.54 5.36
C SER A 231 24.42 -13.31 3.96
N GLU A 232 25.15 -12.21 3.76
CA GLU A 232 25.81 -11.94 2.48
C GLU A 232 26.80 -13.05 2.09
N ALA A 233 27.50 -13.63 3.07
CA ALA A 233 28.46 -14.71 2.86
C ALA A 233 27.74 -16.00 2.40
N ASP A 234 26.66 -16.38 3.10
CA ASP A 234 25.90 -17.58 2.76
C ASP A 234 25.16 -17.42 1.42
N LEU A 235 24.64 -16.22 1.14
CA LEU A 235 24.04 -15.90 -0.14
C LEU A 235 25.03 -16.03 -1.28
N GLN A 236 26.25 -15.51 -1.11
CA GLN A 236 27.32 -15.64 -2.10
C GLN A 236 27.66 -17.10 -2.34
N ALA A 237 27.82 -17.89 -1.28
CA ALA A 237 28.12 -19.31 -1.38
C ALA A 237 27.00 -20.08 -2.11
N LYS A 238 25.75 -19.84 -1.72
CA LYS A 238 24.59 -20.48 -2.33
C LYS A 238 24.44 -20.14 -3.81
N VAL A 239 24.63 -18.88 -4.19
CA VAL A 239 24.55 -18.43 -5.59
C VAL A 239 25.66 -19.01 -6.44
N LEU A 240 26.88 -19.09 -5.93
CA LEU A 240 28.01 -19.66 -6.67
C LEU A 240 27.90 -21.19 -6.83
N ALA A 241 27.17 -21.86 -5.93
CA ALA A 241 26.88 -23.30 -6.01
C ALA A 241 25.67 -23.61 -6.89
N GLU A 242 24.88 -22.63 -7.28
CA GLU A 242 23.67 -22.81 -8.09
C GLU A 242 24.04 -23.36 -9.50
N PRO A 243 23.48 -24.52 -9.94
CA PRO A 243 23.83 -25.14 -11.22
C PRO A 243 23.72 -24.20 -12.43
N ALA A 244 22.70 -23.33 -12.45
CA ALA A 244 22.51 -22.34 -13.51
C ALA A 244 23.66 -21.30 -13.52
N VAL A 245 24.16 -20.91 -12.36
CA VAL A 245 25.25 -19.96 -12.21
C VAL A 245 26.61 -20.63 -12.52
N VAL A 246 26.83 -21.83 -12.02
CA VAL A 246 28.05 -22.63 -12.34
C VAL A 246 28.20 -22.80 -13.84
N LYS A 247 27.13 -23.15 -14.54
CA LYS A 247 27.13 -23.26 -16.01
C LYS A 247 27.42 -21.93 -16.72
N LEU A 248 26.96 -20.81 -16.15
CA LEU A 248 27.24 -19.46 -16.69
C LEU A 248 28.67 -19.01 -16.45
N LEU A 249 29.27 -19.45 -15.36
CA LEU A 249 30.68 -19.15 -15.04
C LEU A 249 31.64 -19.88 -15.98
N ASP A 250 31.27 -21.09 -16.42
CA ASP A 250 32.07 -21.90 -17.35
C ASP A 250 33.57 -21.95 -16.95
N GLY A 251 33.84 -22.19 -15.66
CA GLY A 251 35.16 -22.22 -15.09
C GLY A 251 35.89 -20.86 -14.93
N ARG A 252 35.23 -19.76 -15.26
CA ARG A 252 35.77 -18.40 -15.10
C ARG A 252 35.47 -17.85 -13.71
N GLU A 253 36.44 -17.22 -13.11
CA GLU A 253 36.26 -16.52 -11.84
C GLU A 253 35.80 -15.06 -12.08
N PRO A 254 34.76 -14.59 -11.36
CA PRO A 254 34.34 -13.18 -11.43
C PRO A 254 35.43 -12.31 -10.76
N LYS A 255 35.79 -11.20 -11.40
CA LYS A 255 36.75 -10.21 -10.84
C LYS A 255 36.20 -9.55 -9.57
N ARG A 256 34.91 -9.38 -9.49
CA ARG A 256 34.19 -8.77 -8.35
C ARG A 256 32.83 -9.39 -8.21
N ILE A 257 32.45 -9.69 -6.97
CA ILE A 257 31.10 -10.12 -6.59
C ILE A 257 30.53 -9.02 -5.72
N ILE A 258 29.37 -8.50 -6.10
CA ILE A 258 28.64 -7.52 -5.32
C ILE A 258 27.41 -8.24 -4.78
N VAL A 259 27.32 -8.37 -3.46
CA VAL A 259 26.22 -9.03 -2.76
C VAL A 259 25.40 -7.96 -2.06
N ARG A 260 24.09 -8.07 -2.18
CA ARG A 260 23.09 -7.31 -1.42
C ARG A 260 22.00 -8.25 -0.98
N ALA A 261 22.25 -8.92 0.14
CA ALA A 261 21.31 -9.89 0.69
C ALA A 261 19.98 -9.23 1.08
N PRO A 262 18.87 -9.94 0.91
CA PRO A 262 18.72 -11.24 0.24
C PRO A 262 18.43 -11.12 -1.27
N LYS A 263 18.44 -9.92 -1.87
CA LYS A 263 17.75 -9.59 -3.14
C LYS A 263 18.62 -9.67 -4.39
N LEU A 264 19.93 -9.44 -4.27
CA LEU A 264 20.78 -9.27 -5.45
C LEU A 264 22.20 -9.83 -5.25
N VAL A 265 22.69 -10.59 -6.24
CA VAL A 265 24.10 -10.88 -6.43
C VAL A 265 24.49 -10.48 -7.85
N SER A 266 25.52 -9.65 -7.99
CA SER A 266 26.03 -9.20 -9.29
C SER A 266 27.47 -9.69 -9.49
N LEU A 267 27.68 -10.49 -10.54
CA LEU A 267 28.98 -11.04 -10.94
C LEU A 267 29.56 -10.17 -12.06
N VAL A 268 30.72 -9.57 -11.78
CA VAL A 268 31.41 -8.67 -12.71
C VAL A 268 32.66 -9.36 -13.23
N PHE A 269 32.79 -9.46 -14.54
CA PHE A 269 33.94 -10.00 -15.24
C PHE A 269 34.83 -8.89 -15.83
N LEU A 270 36.12 -9.19 -16.11
CA LEU A 270 36.94 -8.33 -16.95
C LEU A 270 36.37 -8.39 -18.38
N ASP A 271 36.09 -7.25 -18.96
CA ASP A 271 35.77 -7.16 -20.37
C ASP A 271 37.04 -7.39 -21.19
N LEU A 272 37.16 -8.58 -21.80
CA LEU A 272 38.28 -8.92 -22.68
C LEU A 272 38.20 -8.23 -24.04
N SER A 273 37.24 -7.30 -24.23
CA SER A 273 37.03 -6.63 -25.51
C SER A 273 37.99 -5.46 -25.81
N VAL A 274 38.91 -5.10 -24.90
CA VAL A 274 39.84 -3.97 -25.07
C VAL A 274 41.23 -4.39 -25.62
N GLN A 275 41.49 -5.67 -25.88
CA GLN A 275 42.78 -6.13 -26.40
C GLN A 275 42.80 -6.58 -27.88
N LYS A 276 41.89 -6.05 -28.73
CA LYS A 276 42.01 -6.23 -30.18
C LYS A 276 42.03 -4.88 -30.88
N ASN A 277 43.01 -4.05 -30.58
CA ASN A 277 43.54 -3.00 -31.47
C ASN A 277 44.80 -2.42 -30.82
N ARG A 278 45.89 -3.08 -31.04
CA ARG A 278 47.23 -2.50 -31.14
C ARG A 278 48.02 -3.29 -32.17
#